data_7059d628adfcf9ee5bd0e38387fe9667
#
_entry.id   7059d628adfcf9ee5bd0e38387fe9667
#
_cell.length_a   1.000
_cell.length_b   1.000
_cell.length_c   1.000
_cell.angle_alpha   90.00
_cell.angle_beta   90.00
_cell.angle_gamma   90.00
#
_symmetry.space_group_name_H-M   'P 1'
#
loop_
_entity.id
_entity.type
_entity.pdbx_description
1 polymer ?
#
loop_
_entity_poly.entity_id
_entity_poly.type
_entity_poly.pdbx_seq_one_letter_code
_entity_poly.pdbx_strand_id
1 'polypeptide(L)'
;MLISRLFVAWFALAFTLGAQQLGGRLEGVVSDPQGAVVPGARVVATHQETNTTYRATTSDTGVFVIPHVRLGRYTITVDAAGFRQAIVRDVLVEVGSTATVAITLQVGALQEAVTVTAEGAQAVINTVDAELSTVVDMRRVLELPLNGRNAAELALQQAGVHFERSPDGQGDKFFVHGQRHRAISMTLDGIDTQPNYNRASSTMLDQPLLAMTVENVQEFRVVTGLSSAEYGRGGAHITAVTRSGSNQFHGSVFWFNRNNFFSANEFFNNAAVPRVETPPLNRNHFGGRLGGPILRDRTFFYVGYQQTREMRGVSMNQLVYTESARRGIFQYLDGVATTPQNVAANPGLIRSVNLLACGSDVAARLGRDCLDARFSSAMPPTPDPFITGKVFAAIPLPNNFERGDGLNTGGFRFNSKSLTIEHLPSIRLDQRISERHNFYGSLNYVDRDIKGDYINNRQPQYPTLGPLGSRVTHSRGYSAGLVSTLRPTLVNEFRFGLLAGTNAFPIFQPFGTPYILNFNTISNPYDPTNLDEAQVTHTSHLRNVATWHRGNHQFKAGFEWRQRFADFYSFDLTAPAG
;
A
#
# COMPACT_ATOMS: atom_id res chain seq x y z
N MET A 1 -21.91 7.63 -39.89
CA MET A 1 -21.57 6.32 -40.48
C MET A 1 -20.09 6.19 -40.87
N LEU A 2 -19.42 7.22 -41.41
CA LEU A 2 -17.97 7.17 -41.74
C LEU A 2 -17.08 7.10 -40.48
N ILE A 3 -17.43 7.82 -39.40
CA ILE A 3 -16.68 7.88 -38.14
C ILE A 3 -16.69 6.53 -37.40
N SER A 4 -17.82 5.80 -37.44
CA SER A 4 -17.94 4.47 -36.83
C SER A 4 -17.10 3.39 -37.58
N ARG A 5 -16.98 3.53 -38.91
CA ARG A 5 -16.15 2.61 -39.73
C ARG A 5 -14.65 2.91 -39.58
N LEU A 6 -14.27 4.16 -39.38
CA LEU A 6 -12.88 4.54 -39.02
C LEU A 6 -12.50 4.06 -37.61
N PHE A 7 -13.44 4.10 -36.64
CA PHE A 7 -13.22 3.56 -35.31
C PHE A 7 -13.04 2.04 -35.31
N VAL A 8 -13.84 1.30 -36.10
CA VAL A 8 -13.71 -0.17 -36.24
C VAL A 8 -12.40 -0.54 -36.99
N ALA A 9 -12.02 0.22 -38.03
CA ALA A 9 -10.75 0.01 -38.73
C ALA A 9 -9.55 0.38 -37.90
N TRP A 10 -9.63 1.42 -37.09
CA TRP A 10 -8.61 1.78 -36.09
C TRP A 10 -8.46 0.73 -34.98
N PHE A 11 -9.58 0.15 -34.53
CA PHE A 11 -9.60 -0.93 -33.55
C PHE A 11 -9.01 -2.24 -34.11
N ALA A 12 -9.13 -2.49 -35.40
CA ALA A 12 -8.53 -3.66 -36.06
C ALA A 12 -7.01 -3.50 -36.34
N LEU A 13 -6.49 -2.26 -36.46
CA LEU A 13 -5.05 -2.00 -36.71
C LEU A 13 -4.24 -1.81 -35.41
N ALA A 14 -4.88 -1.67 -34.24
CA ALA A 14 -4.21 -1.44 -32.95
C ALA A 14 -3.68 -2.72 -32.28
N PHE A 15 -3.42 -3.80 -33.04
CA PHE A 15 -3.04 -5.10 -32.47
C PHE A 15 -1.53 -5.31 -32.34
N THR A 16 -0.72 -4.29 -32.22
CA THR A 16 0.72 -4.50 -31.96
C THR A 16 1.26 -3.51 -30.95
N LEU A 17 1.82 -4.05 -29.86
CA LEU A 17 2.92 -3.61 -28.99
C LEU A 17 2.68 -3.78 -27.46
N GLY A 18 3.51 -4.53 -26.83
CA GLY A 18 4.07 -4.71 -25.49
C GLY A 18 3.25 -4.91 -24.19
N ALA A 19 3.45 -6.02 -23.41
CA ALA A 19 2.89 -6.09 -22.05
C ALA A 19 3.24 -7.27 -21.10
N GLN A 20 3.13 -7.08 -19.77
CA GLN A 20 3.41 -8.01 -18.65
C GLN A 20 2.51 -9.26 -18.60
N GLN A 21 3.06 -10.42 -18.19
CA GLN A 21 2.30 -11.68 -17.96
C GLN A 21 1.97 -11.88 -16.48
N LEU A 22 0.72 -12.31 -16.15
CA LEU A 22 0.32 -12.78 -14.82
C LEU A 22 0.41 -14.31 -14.69
N GLY A 23 0.71 -15.02 -15.78
CA GLY A 23 1.03 -16.43 -15.78
C GLY A 23 2.53 -16.64 -15.88
N GLY A 24 2.94 -17.91 -15.86
CA GLY A 24 4.30 -18.32 -16.16
C GLY A 24 4.40 -18.97 -17.53
N ARG A 25 5.59 -19.37 -17.87
CA ARG A 25 5.95 -20.13 -19.07
C ARG A 25 6.51 -21.48 -18.66
N LEU A 26 6.25 -22.50 -19.44
CA LEU A 26 6.84 -23.82 -19.26
C LEU A 26 7.55 -24.25 -20.55
N GLU A 27 8.81 -24.65 -20.44
CA GLU A 27 9.59 -25.14 -21.55
C GLU A 27 10.50 -26.29 -21.13
N GLY A 28 11.04 -26.99 -22.08
CA GLY A 28 12.00 -28.04 -21.77
C GLY A 28 12.57 -28.72 -23.01
N VAL A 29 13.54 -29.60 -22.77
CA VAL A 29 14.17 -30.44 -23.78
C VAL A 29 13.88 -31.89 -23.48
N VAL A 30 13.51 -32.64 -24.49
CA VAL A 30 13.28 -34.06 -24.41
C VAL A 30 14.41 -34.76 -25.14
N SER A 31 15.13 -35.65 -24.44
CA SER A 31 16.25 -36.44 -24.97
C SER A 31 16.10 -37.92 -24.63
N ASP A 32 16.86 -38.74 -25.30
CA ASP A 32 17.06 -40.17 -24.97
C ASP A 32 18.19 -40.37 -23.94
N PRO A 33 18.48 -41.58 -23.44
CA PRO A 33 19.54 -41.83 -22.47
C PRO A 33 20.96 -41.57 -23.01
N GLN A 34 21.14 -41.49 -24.32
CA GLN A 34 22.39 -41.18 -24.98
C GLN A 34 22.58 -39.68 -25.20
N GLY A 35 21.55 -38.86 -24.84
CA GLY A 35 21.56 -37.41 -25.00
C GLY A 35 21.09 -36.92 -26.38
N ALA A 36 20.63 -37.85 -27.26
CA ALA A 36 20.05 -37.46 -28.55
C ALA A 36 18.64 -36.87 -28.33
N VAL A 37 18.32 -35.79 -29.03
CA VAL A 37 17.02 -35.13 -28.90
C VAL A 37 15.90 -35.97 -29.51
N VAL A 38 14.70 -35.89 -28.93
CA VAL A 38 13.53 -36.64 -29.40
C VAL A 38 12.52 -35.66 -30.03
N PRO A 39 12.47 -35.54 -31.36
CA PRO A 39 11.49 -34.71 -32.05
C PRO A 39 10.10 -35.34 -32.05
N GLY A 40 9.05 -34.53 -32.15
CA GLY A 40 7.67 -35.00 -32.29
C GLY A 40 7.07 -35.64 -31.03
N ALA A 41 7.76 -35.62 -29.89
CA ALA A 41 7.23 -36.11 -28.63
C ALA A 41 6.04 -35.26 -28.18
N ARG A 42 4.97 -35.92 -27.75
CA ARG A 42 3.77 -35.27 -27.23
C ARG A 42 3.95 -34.92 -25.75
N VAL A 43 3.86 -33.67 -25.42
CA VAL A 43 3.97 -33.15 -24.05
C VAL A 43 2.60 -32.67 -23.57
N VAL A 44 2.18 -33.15 -22.39
CA VAL A 44 0.95 -32.71 -21.71
C VAL A 44 1.31 -32.23 -20.32
N ALA A 45 1.11 -30.93 -20.05
CA ALA A 45 1.26 -30.34 -18.73
C ALA A 45 -0.11 -30.19 -18.07
N THR A 46 -0.32 -30.86 -16.94
CA THR A 46 -1.56 -30.84 -16.17
C THR A 46 -1.35 -30.09 -14.88
N HIS A 47 -2.12 -29.00 -14.64
CA HIS A 47 -2.12 -28.27 -13.40
C HIS A 47 -2.75 -29.11 -12.29
N GLN A 48 -2.03 -29.35 -11.19
CA GLN A 48 -2.44 -30.32 -10.17
C GLN A 48 -3.72 -29.94 -9.42
N GLU A 49 -3.94 -28.65 -9.19
CA GLU A 49 -5.07 -28.18 -8.38
C GLU A 49 -6.37 -27.97 -9.18
N THR A 50 -6.28 -27.76 -10.50
CA THR A 50 -7.44 -27.42 -11.35
C THR A 50 -7.66 -28.39 -12.50
N ASN A 51 -6.80 -29.40 -12.67
CA ASN A 51 -6.78 -30.35 -13.79
C ASN A 51 -6.76 -29.68 -15.19
N THR A 52 -6.38 -28.38 -15.24
CA THR A 52 -6.22 -27.69 -16.51
C THR A 52 -5.04 -28.26 -17.27
N THR A 53 -5.25 -28.68 -18.51
CA THR A 53 -4.23 -29.28 -19.37
C THR A 53 -3.76 -28.33 -20.45
N TYR A 54 -2.46 -28.33 -20.69
CA TYR A 54 -1.80 -27.64 -21.80
C TYR A 54 -1.01 -28.67 -22.60
N ARG A 55 -0.99 -28.51 -23.94
CA ARG A 55 -0.35 -29.49 -24.85
C ARG A 55 0.69 -28.80 -25.72
N ALA A 56 1.82 -29.45 -25.90
CA ALA A 56 2.86 -29.05 -26.82
C ALA A 56 3.43 -30.30 -27.53
N THR A 57 4.20 -30.08 -28.58
CA THR A 57 4.97 -31.13 -29.27
C THR A 57 6.41 -30.64 -29.38
N THR A 58 7.38 -31.51 -29.19
CA THR A 58 8.79 -31.15 -29.33
C THR A 58 9.14 -30.85 -30.78
N SER A 59 9.97 -29.81 -30.97
CA SER A 59 10.54 -29.43 -32.26
C SER A 59 11.59 -30.43 -32.74
N ASP A 60 12.15 -30.17 -33.93
CA ASP A 60 13.26 -30.96 -34.47
C ASP A 60 14.51 -30.95 -33.57
N THR A 61 14.62 -29.98 -32.69
CA THR A 61 15.68 -29.83 -31.67
C THR A 61 15.30 -30.44 -30.33
N GLY A 62 14.18 -31.18 -30.24
CA GLY A 62 13.68 -31.76 -29.00
C GLY A 62 13.11 -30.77 -27.98
N VAL A 63 12.99 -29.51 -28.33
CA VAL A 63 12.49 -28.43 -27.43
C VAL A 63 10.97 -28.37 -27.50
N PHE A 64 10.30 -28.31 -26.36
CA PHE A 64 8.89 -27.92 -26.27
C PHE A 64 8.73 -26.62 -25.52
N VAL A 65 7.70 -25.84 -25.88
CA VAL A 65 7.35 -24.55 -25.23
C VAL A 65 5.84 -24.45 -25.07
N ILE A 66 5.41 -24.15 -23.85
CA ILE A 66 4.04 -23.71 -23.53
C ILE A 66 4.13 -22.27 -23.06
N PRO A 67 3.79 -21.30 -23.91
CA PRO A 67 4.15 -19.89 -23.70
C PRO A 67 3.38 -19.20 -22.60
N HIS A 68 2.25 -19.75 -22.17
CA HIS A 68 1.47 -19.27 -21.03
C HIS A 68 0.77 -20.42 -20.31
N VAL A 69 1.01 -20.52 -19.01
CA VAL A 69 0.32 -21.45 -18.10
C VAL A 69 -0.06 -20.73 -16.81
N ARG A 70 -1.08 -21.23 -16.11
CA ARG A 70 -1.47 -20.73 -14.78
C ARG A 70 -0.34 -20.93 -13.78
N LEU A 71 -0.34 -20.14 -12.71
CA LEU A 71 0.60 -20.31 -11.60
C LEU A 71 0.25 -21.55 -10.79
N GLY A 72 1.25 -22.27 -10.31
CA GLY A 72 1.09 -23.43 -9.46
C GLY A 72 1.94 -24.64 -9.90
N ARG A 73 1.59 -25.81 -9.38
CA ARG A 73 2.33 -27.05 -9.61
C ARG A 73 1.73 -27.86 -10.77
N TYR A 74 2.62 -28.43 -11.56
CA TYR A 74 2.28 -29.19 -12.75
C TYR A 74 2.80 -30.63 -12.68
N THR A 75 2.04 -31.56 -13.28
CA THR A 75 2.51 -32.84 -13.70
C THR A 75 2.68 -32.82 -15.21
N ILE A 76 3.90 -33.09 -15.71
CA ILE A 76 4.23 -33.15 -17.13
C ILE A 76 4.31 -34.61 -17.54
N THR A 77 3.56 -34.97 -18.55
CA THR A 77 3.57 -36.29 -19.17
C THR A 77 4.13 -36.17 -20.58
N VAL A 78 5.10 -37.00 -20.93
CA VAL A 78 5.71 -37.02 -22.26
C VAL A 78 5.59 -38.42 -22.88
N ASP A 79 5.04 -38.47 -24.09
CA ASP A 79 4.83 -39.67 -24.88
C ASP A 79 5.59 -39.56 -26.21
N ALA A 80 6.38 -40.59 -26.56
CA ALA A 80 7.02 -40.68 -27.86
C ALA A 80 7.05 -42.16 -28.33
N ALA A 81 6.95 -42.37 -29.64
CA ALA A 81 6.96 -43.73 -30.21
C ALA A 81 8.32 -44.42 -29.94
N GLY A 82 8.28 -45.63 -29.39
CA GLY A 82 9.48 -46.42 -29.04
C GLY A 82 10.07 -46.10 -27.66
N PHE A 83 9.46 -45.22 -26.91
CA PHE A 83 9.88 -44.84 -25.56
C PHE A 83 8.79 -45.11 -24.52
N ARG A 84 9.20 -45.36 -23.28
CA ARG A 84 8.30 -45.38 -22.11
C ARG A 84 7.77 -44.01 -21.84
N GLN A 85 6.54 -43.90 -21.33
CA GLN A 85 5.96 -42.63 -20.89
C GLN A 85 6.79 -42.08 -19.73
N ALA A 86 7.23 -40.83 -19.85
CA ALA A 86 7.86 -40.10 -18.75
C ALA A 86 6.84 -39.20 -18.03
N ILE A 87 6.85 -39.22 -16.70
CA ILE A 87 5.99 -38.39 -15.84
C ILE A 87 6.89 -37.59 -14.89
N VAL A 88 6.91 -36.27 -15.05
CA VAL A 88 7.61 -35.35 -14.15
C VAL A 88 6.57 -34.66 -13.27
N ARG A 89 6.67 -34.83 -11.96
CA ARG A 89 5.72 -34.24 -10.98
C ARG A 89 6.31 -33.03 -10.29
N ASP A 90 5.42 -32.20 -9.75
CA ASP A 90 5.73 -31.05 -8.88
C ASP A 90 6.55 -29.94 -9.54
N VAL A 91 6.44 -29.80 -10.87
CA VAL A 91 7.05 -28.66 -11.60
C VAL A 91 6.35 -27.38 -11.20
N LEU A 92 7.07 -26.49 -10.51
CA LEU A 92 6.53 -25.22 -10.05
C LEU A 92 6.64 -24.15 -11.13
N VAL A 93 5.54 -23.47 -11.39
CA VAL A 93 5.47 -22.31 -12.29
C VAL A 93 5.01 -21.09 -11.50
N GLU A 94 5.86 -20.07 -11.49
CA GLU A 94 5.67 -18.83 -10.74
C GLU A 94 5.36 -17.64 -11.66
N VAL A 95 4.86 -16.53 -11.08
CA VAL A 95 4.45 -15.34 -11.83
C VAL A 95 5.59 -14.74 -12.67
N GLY A 96 5.32 -14.61 -13.97
CA GLY A 96 6.27 -14.02 -14.93
C GLY A 96 7.58 -14.81 -15.09
N SER A 97 7.68 -16.02 -14.53
CA SER A 97 8.87 -16.86 -14.64
C SER A 97 8.75 -17.89 -15.76
N THR A 98 9.89 -18.44 -16.19
CA THR A 98 9.97 -19.58 -17.09
C THR A 98 10.44 -20.80 -16.30
N ALA A 99 9.60 -21.81 -16.20
CA ALA A 99 9.99 -23.11 -15.65
C ALA A 99 10.61 -23.97 -16.78
N THR A 100 11.89 -24.30 -16.67
CA THR A 100 12.62 -25.11 -17.65
C THR A 100 12.83 -26.53 -17.11
N VAL A 101 12.50 -27.54 -17.89
CA VAL A 101 12.55 -28.95 -17.49
C VAL A 101 13.33 -29.76 -18.51
N ALA A 102 14.33 -30.52 -18.06
CA ALA A 102 15.03 -31.53 -18.89
C ALA A 102 14.40 -32.90 -18.66
N ILE A 103 13.94 -33.58 -19.73
CA ILE A 103 13.22 -34.83 -19.64
C ILE A 103 13.95 -35.90 -20.47
N THR A 104 14.42 -36.95 -19.80
CA THR A 104 15.07 -38.09 -20.48
C THR A 104 14.09 -39.26 -20.60
N LEU A 105 13.78 -39.67 -21.84
CA LEU A 105 12.91 -40.78 -22.13
C LEU A 105 13.71 -42.11 -22.13
N GLN A 106 13.16 -43.15 -21.52
CA GLN A 106 13.73 -44.50 -21.53
C GLN A 106 13.16 -45.29 -22.69
N VAL A 107 14.01 -46.05 -23.39
CA VAL A 107 13.57 -46.96 -24.47
C VAL A 107 12.71 -48.07 -23.89
N GLY A 108 11.56 -48.35 -24.48
CA GLY A 108 10.66 -49.40 -24.03
C GLY A 108 9.21 -49.23 -24.50
N ALA A 109 8.33 -50.14 -24.09
CA ALA A 109 6.92 -50.09 -24.46
C ALA A 109 6.19 -48.93 -23.76
N LEU A 110 5.27 -48.29 -24.46
CA LEU A 110 4.49 -47.09 -24.00
C LEU A 110 3.66 -47.36 -22.74
N GLN A 111 3.42 -48.63 -22.38
CA GLN A 111 2.62 -49.02 -21.21
C GLN A 111 3.38 -48.96 -19.87
N GLU A 112 4.68 -48.72 -19.88
CA GLU A 112 5.49 -48.60 -18.67
C GLU A 112 5.82 -47.10 -18.43
N ALA A 113 5.41 -46.56 -17.29
CA ALA A 113 5.66 -45.17 -16.92
C ALA A 113 6.86 -45.05 -15.97
N VAL A 114 7.74 -44.09 -16.25
CA VAL A 114 8.83 -43.69 -15.34
C VAL A 114 8.48 -42.37 -14.71
N THR A 115 8.37 -42.35 -13.39
CA THR A 115 8.10 -41.10 -12.63
C THR A 115 9.40 -40.49 -12.11
N VAL A 116 9.62 -39.20 -12.40
CA VAL A 116 10.76 -38.40 -11.92
C VAL A 116 10.21 -37.21 -11.14
N THR A 117 10.84 -36.84 -10.03
CA THR A 117 10.50 -35.62 -9.31
C THR A 117 11.17 -34.40 -9.97
N ALA A 118 10.52 -33.23 -9.87
CA ALA A 118 11.03 -31.99 -10.49
C ALA A 118 12.39 -31.53 -9.93
N GLU A 119 12.74 -31.92 -8.69
CA GLU A 119 14.02 -31.53 -8.07
C GLU A 119 15.25 -31.99 -8.87
N GLY A 120 15.13 -33.08 -9.65
CA GLY A 120 16.19 -33.55 -10.56
C GLY A 120 16.06 -33.08 -12.00
N ALA A 121 14.93 -32.48 -12.38
CA ALA A 121 14.61 -32.16 -13.78
C ALA A 121 14.47 -30.66 -14.05
N GLN A 122 14.23 -29.83 -13.02
CA GLN A 122 14.01 -28.39 -13.17
C GLN A 122 15.34 -27.62 -13.05
N ALA A 123 15.62 -26.75 -14.05
CA ALA A 123 16.77 -25.88 -13.99
C ALA A 123 16.53 -24.75 -12.97
N VAL A 124 17.48 -24.57 -12.05
CA VAL A 124 17.43 -23.53 -11.01
C VAL A 124 17.85 -22.15 -11.57
N ILE A 125 18.58 -22.14 -12.69
CA ILE A 125 19.13 -20.92 -13.28
C ILE A 125 18.23 -20.48 -14.43
N ASN A 126 17.76 -19.21 -14.34
CA ASN A 126 17.06 -18.59 -15.46
C ASN A 126 18.07 -18.25 -16.57
N THR A 127 17.91 -18.89 -17.71
CA THR A 127 18.74 -18.69 -18.91
C THR A 127 17.99 -17.98 -20.04
N VAL A 128 16.74 -17.58 -19.81
CA VAL A 128 15.82 -17.11 -20.85
C VAL A 128 15.75 -15.60 -20.91
N ASP A 129 15.88 -14.92 -19.77
CA ASP A 129 15.89 -13.47 -19.70
C ASP A 129 17.00 -12.94 -18.78
N ALA A 130 17.33 -11.66 -18.93
CA ALA A 130 18.37 -11.00 -18.15
C ALA A 130 17.80 -10.25 -16.93
N GLU A 131 16.52 -10.43 -16.57
CA GLU A 131 15.89 -9.69 -15.51
C GLU A 131 16.42 -10.09 -14.12
N LEU A 132 16.79 -9.08 -13.34
CA LEU A 132 17.06 -9.27 -11.92
C LEU A 132 15.74 -9.26 -11.18
N SER A 133 15.21 -10.44 -10.93
CA SER A 133 13.90 -10.59 -10.31
C SER A 133 13.89 -11.71 -9.27
N THR A 134 12.98 -11.57 -8.32
CA THR A 134 12.70 -12.60 -7.30
C THR A 134 11.20 -12.73 -7.13
N VAL A 135 10.75 -13.98 -6.99
CA VAL A 135 9.36 -14.30 -6.65
C VAL A 135 9.28 -14.60 -5.16
N VAL A 136 8.30 -14.00 -4.50
CA VAL A 136 7.92 -14.32 -3.12
C VAL A 136 6.66 -15.16 -3.19
N ASP A 137 6.82 -16.44 -2.93
CA ASP A 137 5.76 -17.43 -2.97
C ASP A 137 4.77 -17.30 -1.80
N MET A 138 3.64 -17.98 -1.92
CA MET A 138 2.56 -17.96 -0.93
C MET A 138 3.03 -18.40 0.46
N ARG A 139 3.94 -19.35 0.58
CA ARG A 139 4.43 -19.81 1.87
C ARG A 139 5.20 -18.71 2.60
N ARG A 140 6.11 -18.06 1.88
CA ARG A 140 6.85 -16.90 2.42
C ARG A 140 5.92 -15.74 2.79
N VAL A 141 4.91 -15.46 1.95
CA VAL A 141 3.91 -14.42 2.23
C VAL A 141 3.15 -14.70 3.54
N LEU A 142 2.83 -15.96 3.83
CA LEU A 142 2.08 -16.35 5.03
C LEU A 142 2.93 -16.48 6.29
N GLU A 143 4.14 -17.05 6.17
CA GLU A 143 4.96 -17.46 7.31
C GLU A 143 5.92 -16.36 7.79
N LEU A 144 6.28 -15.39 6.93
CA LEU A 144 7.18 -14.32 7.33
C LEU A 144 6.46 -13.27 8.20
N PRO A 145 7.08 -12.83 9.31
CA PRO A 145 6.46 -11.87 10.20
C PRO A 145 6.40 -10.48 9.57
N LEU A 146 5.17 -9.96 9.40
CA LEU A 146 4.91 -8.62 8.88
C LEU A 146 4.17 -7.79 9.92
N ASN A 147 4.71 -6.63 10.26
CA ASN A 147 4.13 -5.75 11.28
C ASN A 147 2.73 -5.23 10.92
N GLY A 148 2.49 -4.93 9.64
CA GLY A 148 1.21 -4.41 9.12
C GLY A 148 0.39 -5.44 8.35
N ARG A 149 0.88 -6.68 8.17
CA ARG A 149 0.30 -7.71 7.27
C ARG A 149 0.11 -7.22 5.84
N ASN A 150 0.96 -6.30 5.40
CA ASN A 150 1.03 -5.86 4.01
C ASN A 150 2.09 -6.70 3.27
N ALA A 151 1.67 -7.53 2.33
CA ALA A 151 2.56 -8.41 1.58
C ALA A 151 3.63 -7.64 0.77
N ALA A 152 3.35 -6.40 0.37
CA ALA A 152 4.32 -5.58 -0.34
C ALA A 152 5.59 -5.28 0.48
N GLU A 153 5.51 -5.31 1.83
CA GLU A 153 6.68 -5.14 2.69
C GLU A 153 7.72 -6.26 2.52
N LEU A 154 7.33 -7.43 1.99
CA LEU A 154 8.27 -8.51 1.72
C LEU A 154 9.24 -8.19 0.56
N ALA A 155 8.93 -7.18 -0.25
CA ALA A 155 9.89 -6.66 -1.24
C ALA A 155 11.19 -6.15 -0.60
N LEU A 156 11.16 -5.77 0.69
CA LEU A 156 12.34 -5.34 1.46
C LEU A 156 13.41 -6.42 1.63
N GLN A 157 13.04 -7.68 1.45
CA GLN A 157 13.99 -8.80 1.56
C GLN A 157 14.81 -8.96 0.27
N GLN A 158 14.52 -8.15 -0.76
CA GLN A 158 15.24 -8.23 -2.02
C GLN A 158 16.47 -7.31 -2.00
N ALA A 159 17.55 -7.79 -2.64
CA ALA A 159 18.76 -6.99 -2.80
C ALA A 159 18.46 -5.69 -3.55
N GLY A 160 19.00 -4.58 -3.05
CA GLY A 160 18.81 -3.26 -3.66
C GLY A 160 17.49 -2.57 -3.34
N VAL A 161 16.60 -3.19 -2.58
CA VAL A 161 15.36 -2.56 -2.10
C VAL A 161 15.61 -1.92 -0.73
N HIS A 162 15.30 -0.65 -0.63
CA HIS A 162 15.34 0.11 0.60
C HIS A 162 13.95 0.65 0.93
N PHE A 163 13.63 0.66 2.19
CA PHE A 163 12.36 1.16 2.71
C PHE A 163 12.62 2.29 3.70
N GLU A 164 12.07 3.44 3.42
CA GLU A 164 12.06 4.56 4.33
C GLU A 164 10.71 4.60 5.03
N ARG A 165 10.74 4.31 6.33
CA ARG A 165 9.58 4.57 7.18
C ARG A 165 9.58 6.04 7.53
N SER A 166 8.57 6.76 7.11
CA SER A 166 8.44 8.18 7.42
C SER A 166 8.30 8.36 8.94
N PRO A 167 9.22 9.10 9.61
CA PRO A 167 9.14 9.33 11.05
C PRO A 167 7.88 10.08 11.46
N ASP A 168 7.36 10.90 10.56
CA ASP A 168 6.13 11.68 10.71
C ASP A 168 4.89 10.91 10.27
N GLY A 169 5.03 9.63 9.89
CA GLY A 169 3.94 8.77 9.46
C GLY A 169 3.40 9.08 8.06
N GLN A 170 4.08 9.93 7.31
CA GLN A 170 3.61 10.44 6.01
C GLN A 170 3.69 9.44 4.86
N GLY A 171 3.72 8.16 5.14
CA GLY A 171 3.73 7.09 4.16
C GLY A 171 5.11 6.47 3.98
N ASP A 172 5.10 5.17 3.95
CA ASP A 172 6.28 4.37 3.74
C ASP A 172 6.68 4.41 2.26
N LYS A 173 7.96 4.60 1.97
CA LYS A 173 8.49 4.74 0.62
C LYS A 173 9.43 3.59 0.29
N PHE A 174 9.22 2.98 -0.88
CA PHE A 174 10.15 2.01 -1.43
C PHE A 174 11.14 2.70 -2.37
N PHE A 175 12.41 2.37 -2.25
CA PHE A 175 13.46 2.75 -3.17
C PHE A 175 14.13 1.49 -3.69
N VAL A 176 14.38 1.41 -4.98
CA VAL A 176 15.06 0.27 -5.59
C VAL A 176 16.26 0.78 -6.34
N HIS A 177 17.45 0.30 -5.98
CA HIS A 177 18.75 0.73 -6.55
C HIS A 177 18.92 2.26 -6.63
N GLY A 178 18.47 2.98 -5.57
CA GLY A 178 18.56 4.45 -5.52
C GLY A 178 17.58 5.19 -6.42
N GLN A 179 16.70 4.50 -7.13
CA GLN A 179 15.66 5.16 -7.93
C GLN A 179 14.58 5.75 -7.02
N ARG A 180 14.01 6.88 -7.46
CA ARG A 180 12.91 7.52 -6.74
C ARG A 180 11.71 6.57 -6.63
N HIS A 181 11.06 6.52 -5.47
CA HIS A 181 9.89 5.69 -5.21
C HIS A 181 8.78 5.84 -6.27
N ARG A 182 8.64 7.03 -6.88
CA ARG A 182 7.68 7.28 -7.98
C ARG A 182 8.04 6.62 -9.31
N ALA A 183 9.27 6.13 -9.46
CA ALA A 183 9.71 5.38 -10.63
C ALA A 183 9.41 3.88 -10.52
N ILE A 184 8.97 3.41 -9.35
CA ILE A 184 8.58 2.01 -9.13
C ILE A 184 7.14 1.83 -9.61
N SER A 185 6.89 0.78 -10.38
CA SER A 185 5.54 0.36 -10.78
C SER A 185 5.05 -0.74 -9.85
N MET A 186 3.84 -0.60 -9.33
CA MET A 186 3.20 -1.60 -8.48
C MET A 186 1.85 -1.99 -9.09
N THR A 187 1.65 -3.27 -9.37
CA THR A 187 0.42 -3.77 -9.99
C THR A 187 -0.19 -4.91 -9.18
N LEU A 188 -1.52 -4.95 -9.10
CA LEU A 188 -2.30 -6.07 -8.58
C LEU A 188 -3.21 -6.58 -9.70
N ASP A 189 -3.12 -7.86 -10.03
CA ASP A 189 -3.82 -8.49 -11.16
C ASP A 189 -3.64 -7.72 -12.49
N GLY A 190 -2.48 -7.08 -12.66
CA GLY A 190 -2.12 -6.29 -13.84
C GLY A 190 -2.68 -4.88 -13.88
N ILE A 191 -3.34 -4.39 -12.82
CA ILE A 191 -3.76 -2.99 -12.67
C ILE A 191 -2.71 -2.25 -11.85
N ASP A 192 -2.34 -1.05 -12.30
CA ASP A 192 -1.50 -0.15 -11.53
C ASP A 192 -2.26 0.35 -10.28
N THR A 193 -1.68 0.09 -9.11
CA THR A 193 -2.30 0.40 -7.82
C THR A 193 -1.81 1.72 -7.23
N GLN A 194 -0.91 2.42 -7.91
CA GLN A 194 -0.35 3.66 -7.40
C GLN A 194 -1.27 4.86 -7.66
N PRO A 195 -1.45 5.73 -6.68
CA PRO A 195 -2.13 7.00 -6.88
C PRO A 195 -1.30 7.91 -7.78
N ASN A 196 -1.95 8.68 -8.64
CA ASN A 196 -1.28 9.54 -9.62
C ASN A 196 -1.63 11.01 -9.50
N TYR A 197 -2.23 11.38 -8.41
CA TYR A 197 -2.60 12.75 -8.16
C TYR A 197 -1.52 13.45 -7.33
N ASN A 198 -1.42 14.73 -7.57
CA ASN A 198 -0.65 15.73 -6.86
C ASN A 198 0.88 15.68 -7.00
N ARG A 199 1.39 16.78 -7.54
CA ARG A 199 2.82 17.10 -7.64
C ARG A 199 3.38 17.80 -6.39
N ALA A 200 2.52 18.32 -5.53
CA ALA A 200 2.91 19.25 -4.48
C ALA A 200 3.04 18.63 -3.07
N SER A 201 2.30 17.57 -2.75
CA SER A 201 2.40 16.92 -1.44
C SER A 201 3.06 15.56 -1.58
N SER A 202 4.24 15.42 -1.00
CA SER A 202 5.03 14.18 -1.01
C SER A 202 4.44 13.07 -0.14
N THR A 203 3.45 13.36 0.66
CA THR A 203 3.14 12.61 1.87
C THR A 203 2.02 11.58 1.76
N MET A 204 1.13 11.72 0.76
CA MET A 204 -0.04 10.83 0.63
C MET A 204 0.00 9.95 -0.62
N LEU A 205 0.99 10.16 -1.47
CA LEU A 205 0.99 9.72 -2.85
C LEU A 205 1.70 8.40 -3.08
N ASP A 206 2.36 7.92 -2.05
CA ASP A 206 3.28 6.79 -2.16
C ASP A 206 2.66 5.48 -1.64
N GLN A 207 1.47 5.53 -1.04
CA GLN A 207 0.74 4.33 -0.65
C GLN A 207 -0.12 3.83 -1.81
N PRO A 208 -0.03 2.54 -2.16
CA PRO A 208 -0.92 1.97 -3.18
C PRO A 208 -2.38 2.11 -2.76
N LEU A 209 -3.24 2.48 -3.70
CA LEU A 209 -4.69 2.61 -3.46
C LEU A 209 -5.37 1.27 -3.13
N LEU A 210 -4.74 0.15 -3.52
CA LEU A 210 -5.22 -1.19 -3.17
C LEU A 210 -4.24 -1.86 -2.22
N ALA A 211 -4.75 -2.32 -1.09
CA ALA A 211 -3.95 -3.05 -0.11
C ALA A 211 -3.64 -4.48 -0.61
N MET A 212 -2.37 -4.87 -0.48
CA MET A 212 -1.91 -6.22 -0.75
C MET A 212 -1.85 -7.00 0.56
N THR A 213 -3.01 -7.52 1.02
CA THR A 213 -3.05 -8.29 2.26
C THR A 213 -2.39 -9.66 2.08
N VAL A 214 -1.75 -10.16 3.13
CA VAL A 214 -1.13 -11.49 3.18
C VAL A 214 -2.10 -12.59 2.75
N GLU A 215 -3.38 -12.47 3.10
CA GLU A 215 -4.37 -13.51 2.80
C GLU A 215 -4.82 -13.49 1.33
N ASN A 216 -4.85 -12.31 0.70
CA ASN A 216 -5.38 -12.16 -0.66
C ASN A 216 -4.33 -12.37 -1.75
N VAL A 217 -3.05 -12.21 -1.44
CA VAL A 217 -1.96 -12.37 -2.41
C VAL A 217 -1.56 -13.84 -2.50
N GLN A 218 -1.51 -14.39 -3.70
CA GLN A 218 -1.00 -15.72 -4.00
C GLN A 218 0.53 -15.72 -4.02
N GLU A 219 1.08 -14.81 -4.80
CA GLU A 219 2.51 -14.58 -4.93
C GLU A 219 2.75 -13.18 -5.50
N PHE A 220 3.95 -12.67 -5.35
CA PHE A 220 4.34 -11.47 -6.05
C PHE A 220 5.79 -11.56 -6.53
N ARG A 221 6.05 -10.89 -7.64
CA ARG A 221 7.37 -10.76 -8.25
C ARG A 221 7.90 -9.36 -8.06
N VAL A 222 9.15 -9.25 -7.68
CA VAL A 222 9.90 -8.01 -7.62
C VAL A 222 10.98 -8.05 -8.68
N VAL A 223 10.91 -7.15 -9.66
CA VAL A 223 11.94 -6.94 -10.66
C VAL A 223 12.72 -5.71 -10.25
N THR A 224 14.01 -5.88 -9.94
CA THR A 224 14.86 -4.80 -9.41
C THR A 224 15.79 -4.20 -10.45
N GLY A 225 16.00 -4.85 -11.60
CA GLY A 225 16.85 -4.34 -12.66
C GLY A 225 16.69 -5.11 -13.96
N LEU A 226 17.24 -4.56 -15.04
CA LEU A 226 17.21 -5.12 -16.40
C LEU A 226 15.80 -5.50 -16.85
N SER A 227 14.81 -4.67 -16.48
CA SER A 227 13.41 -4.94 -16.77
C SER A 227 13.14 -4.98 -18.28
N SER A 228 12.32 -5.94 -18.70
CA SER A 228 11.87 -6.07 -20.09
C SER A 228 11.08 -4.83 -20.54
N ALA A 229 11.11 -4.54 -21.85
CA ALA A 229 10.34 -3.45 -22.47
C ALA A 229 8.83 -3.55 -22.20
N GLU A 230 8.33 -4.73 -21.82
CA GLU A 230 6.94 -4.95 -21.47
C GLU A 230 6.46 -4.22 -20.22
N TYR A 231 7.37 -3.78 -19.34
CA TYR A 231 7.02 -3.04 -18.13
C TYR A 231 6.73 -1.56 -18.38
N GLY A 232 7.13 -1.04 -19.54
CA GLY A 232 6.84 0.30 -20.01
C GLY A 232 7.66 1.37 -19.31
N ARG A 233 7.33 1.75 -18.08
CA ARG A 233 8.04 2.81 -17.35
C ARG A 233 8.63 2.30 -16.04
N GLY A 234 9.67 2.98 -15.58
CA GLY A 234 10.32 2.72 -14.29
C GLY A 234 11.39 1.64 -14.40
N GLY A 235 12.26 1.59 -13.40
CA GLY A 235 13.36 0.64 -13.34
C GLY A 235 13.12 -0.51 -12.39
N ALA A 236 12.01 -0.45 -11.64
CA ALA A 236 11.61 -1.52 -10.73
C ALA A 236 10.10 -1.77 -10.79
N HIS A 237 9.71 -3.04 -10.68
CA HIS A 237 8.32 -3.44 -10.82
C HIS A 237 7.95 -4.46 -9.74
N ILE A 238 6.84 -4.21 -9.06
CA ILE A 238 6.22 -5.15 -8.13
C ILE A 238 4.90 -5.60 -8.75
N THR A 239 4.79 -6.88 -9.07
CA THR A 239 3.58 -7.47 -9.64
C THR A 239 3.03 -8.49 -8.66
N ALA A 240 1.83 -8.25 -8.15
CA ALA A 240 1.11 -9.16 -7.28
C ALA A 240 -0.08 -9.79 -8.00
N VAL A 241 -0.41 -11.01 -7.61
CA VAL A 241 -1.55 -11.77 -8.12
C VAL A 241 -2.46 -12.16 -6.97
N THR A 242 -3.75 -11.88 -7.11
CA THR A 242 -4.78 -12.32 -6.16
C THR A 242 -4.94 -13.84 -6.22
N ARG A 243 -5.18 -14.46 -5.07
CA ARG A 243 -5.41 -15.92 -4.99
C ARG A 243 -6.57 -16.36 -5.85
N SER A 244 -6.45 -17.58 -6.38
CA SER A 244 -7.46 -18.28 -7.16
C SER A 244 -8.04 -19.46 -6.37
N GLY A 245 -9.24 -19.90 -6.72
CA GLY A 245 -9.79 -21.18 -6.26
C GLY A 245 -9.19 -22.38 -6.98
N SER A 246 -9.46 -23.56 -6.44
CA SER A 246 -9.03 -24.86 -6.96
C SER A 246 -10.20 -25.87 -6.98
N ASN A 247 -9.93 -27.13 -7.37
CA ASN A 247 -10.93 -28.22 -7.30
C ASN A 247 -11.29 -28.68 -5.89
N GLN A 248 -10.55 -28.21 -4.89
CA GLN A 248 -10.82 -28.47 -3.48
C GLN A 248 -11.16 -27.16 -2.78
N PHE A 249 -12.03 -27.25 -1.78
CA PHE A 249 -12.29 -26.11 -0.90
C PHE A 249 -11.15 -25.91 0.08
N HIS A 250 -10.58 -24.72 0.07
CA HIS A 250 -9.55 -24.29 1.00
C HIS A 250 -9.95 -22.98 1.63
N GLY A 251 -9.78 -22.88 2.94
CA GLY A 251 -10.11 -21.66 3.67
C GLY A 251 -9.31 -21.54 4.95
N SER A 252 -9.32 -20.37 5.51
CA SER A 252 -8.78 -20.08 6.83
C SER A 252 -9.55 -18.93 7.46
N VAL A 253 -9.61 -18.93 8.76
CA VAL A 253 -9.99 -17.78 9.58
C VAL A 253 -8.80 -17.42 10.46
N PHE A 254 -8.63 -16.13 10.72
CA PHE A 254 -7.48 -15.67 11.47
C PHE A 254 -7.84 -14.50 12.38
N TRP A 255 -7.09 -14.35 13.45
CA TRP A 255 -7.09 -13.20 14.33
C TRP A 255 -5.69 -12.99 14.88
N PHE A 256 -5.15 -11.79 14.68
CA PHE A 256 -3.86 -11.37 15.19
C PHE A 256 -4.06 -10.12 16.05
N ASN A 257 -3.61 -10.15 17.28
CA ASN A 257 -3.61 -9.01 18.19
C ASN A 257 -2.18 -8.55 18.44
N ARG A 258 -1.98 -7.25 18.43
CA ARG A 258 -0.77 -6.60 18.91
C ARG A 258 -1.16 -5.47 19.85
N ASN A 259 -0.58 -5.45 21.05
CA ASN A 259 -0.81 -4.37 22.00
C ASN A 259 0.50 -3.93 22.67
N ASN A 260 0.46 -2.77 23.34
CA ASN A 260 1.63 -2.18 23.99
C ASN A 260 2.10 -2.96 25.22
N PHE A 261 1.30 -3.86 25.80
CA PHE A 261 1.69 -4.69 26.93
C PHE A 261 2.92 -5.56 26.63
N PHE A 262 3.02 -6.07 25.39
CA PHE A 262 4.13 -6.88 24.91
C PHE A 262 5.18 -6.08 24.15
N SER A 263 5.08 -4.74 24.14
CA SER A 263 5.99 -3.87 23.39
C SER A 263 6.95 -3.14 24.33
N ALA A 264 8.22 -3.05 23.96
CA ALA A 264 9.16 -2.17 24.63
C ALA A 264 8.80 -0.71 24.39
N ASN A 265 9.11 0.15 25.35
CA ASN A 265 8.98 1.60 25.17
C ASN A 265 10.11 2.13 24.28
N GLU A 266 9.88 3.26 23.65
CA GLU A 266 10.89 3.92 22.82
C GLU A 266 12.01 4.50 23.67
N PHE A 267 13.23 4.57 23.10
CA PHE A 267 14.42 5.08 23.79
C PHE A 267 14.20 6.48 24.36
N PHE A 268 13.69 7.41 23.54
CA PHE A 268 13.47 8.80 23.95
C PHE A 268 12.39 8.93 25.02
N ASN A 269 11.38 8.08 25.01
CA ASN A 269 10.36 8.04 26.07
C ASN A 269 10.97 7.59 27.40
N ASN A 270 11.91 6.62 27.36
CA ASN A 270 12.59 6.15 28.56
C ASN A 270 13.62 7.17 29.08
N ALA A 271 14.25 7.93 28.19
CA ALA A 271 15.26 8.95 28.54
C ALA A 271 14.64 10.28 29.01
N ALA A 272 13.35 10.51 28.76
CA ALA A 272 12.67 11.74 29.18
C ALA A 272 12.54 11.85 30.71
N VAL A 273 12.59 13.07 31.23
CA VAL A 273 12.39 13.36 32.66
C VAL A 273 11.23 14.35 32.83
N PRO A 274 10.10 13.93 33.42
CA PRO A 274 9.78 12.56 33.88
C PRO A 274 9.65 11.57 32.72
N ARG A 275 9.92 10.30 33.00
CA ARG A 275 9.79 9.22 32.02
C ARG A 275 8.40 9.21 31.38
N VAL A 276 8.34 9.07 30.06
CA VAL A 276 7.08 8.94 29.31
C VAL A 276 6.68 7.48 29.23
N GLU A 277 5.42 7.19 29.51
CA GLU A 277 4.87 5.84 29.40
C GLU A 277 4.82 5.37 27.93
N THR A 278 4.85 4.04 27.77
CA THR A 278 4.67 3.42 26.44
C THR A 278 3.36 3.88 25.81
N PRO A 279 3.38 4.47 24.62
CA PRO A 279 2.15 4.90 23.95
C PRO A 279 1.16 3.76 23.78
N PRO A 280 -0.13 3.97 24.05
CA PRO A 280 -1.14 2.95 23.87
C PRO A 280 -1.16 2.41 22.44
N LEU A 281 -1.18 1.09 22.30
CA LEU A 281 -1.36 0.40 21.04
C LEU A 281 -2.26 -0.82 21.27
N ASN A 282 -3.34 -0.90 20.52
CA ASN A 282 -4.16 -2.12 20.41
C ASN A 282 -4.60 -2.28 18.97
N ARG A 283 -3.96 -3.22 18.27
CA ARG A 283 -4.24 -3.53 16.87
C ARG A 283 -4.77 -4.94 16.75
N ASN A 284 -5.89 -5.07 16.07
CA ASN A 284 -6.49 -6.35 15.73
C ASN A 284 -6.61 -6.45 14.21
N HIS A 285 -6.08 -7.52 13.65
CA HIS A 285 -6.33 -7.96 12.28
C HIS A 285 -7.12 -9.25 12.36
N PHE A 286 -8.29 -9.28 11.79
CA PHE A 286 -9.11 -10.50 11.76
C PHE A 286 -9.87 -10.61 10.45
N GLY A 287 -10.20 -11.85 10.10
CA GLY A 287 -10.87 -12.11 8.84
C GLY A 287 -10.85 -13.58 8.47
N GLY A 288 -11.06 -13.82 7.20
CA GLY A 288 -11.04 -15.16 6.65
C GLY A 288 -10.97 -15.16 5.14
N ARG A 289 -10.71 -16.32 4.60
CA ARG A 289 -10.70 -16.57 3.16
C ARG A 289 -11.32 -17.92 2.87
N LEU A 290 -11.90 -18.03 1.68
CA LEU A 290 -12.44 -19.27 1.15
C LEU A 290 -12.24 -19.31 -0.36
N GLY A 291 -11.75 -20.41 -0.88
CA GLY A 291 -11.64 -20.67 -2.31
C GLY A 291 -12.06 -22.09 -2.62
N GLY A 292 -12.54 -22.32 -3.84
CA GLY A 292 -12.98 -23.64 -4.26
C GLY A 292 -13.62 -23.63 -5.64
N PRO A 293 -14.18 -24.78 -6.07
CA PRO A 293 -14.86 -24.90 -7.35
C PRO A 293 -16.32 -24.46 -7.23
N ILE A 294 -16.82 -23.69 -8.20
CA ILE A 294 -18.24 -23.59 -8.53
C ILE A 294 -18.61 -24.75 -9.46
N LEU A 295 -17.77 -24.98 -10.48
CA LEU A 295 -17.81 -26.15 -11.35
C LEU A 295 -16.41 -26.76 -11.41
N ARG A 296 -16.27 -28.01 -11.01
CA ARG A 296 -14.97 -28.70 -11.04
C ARG A 296 -14.34 -28.63 -12.43
N ASP A 297 -13.03 -28.48 -12.46
CA ASP A 297 -12.18 -28.37 -13.66
C ASP A 297 -12.48 -27.16 -14.55
N ARG A 298 -13.43 -26.27 -14.15
CA ARG A 298 -13.96 -25.23 -15.04
C ARG A 298 -14.07 -23.87 -14.42
N THR A 299 -14.76 -23.76 -13.27
CA THR A 299 -15.10 -22.47 -12.66
C THR A 299 -14.67 -22.48 -11.21
N PHE A 300 -13.86 -21.53 -10.84
CA PHE A 300 -13.31 -21.43 -9.50
C PHE A 300 -13.58 -20.05 -8.93
N PHE A 301 -13.76 -19.97 -7.63
CA PHE A 301 -13.92 -18.71 -6.91
C PHE A 301 -12.91 -18.61 -5.77
N TYR A 302 -12.63 -17.39 -5.43
CA TYR A 302 -11.92 -17.01 -4.21
C TYR A 302 -12.61 -15.80 -3.60
N VAL A 303 -12.80 -15.82 -2.28
CA VAL A 303 -13.30 -14.69 -1.48
C VAL A 303 -12.39 -14.54 -0.28
N GLY A 304 -11.92 -13.34 -0.06
CA GLY A 304 -11.12 -12.96 1.10
C GLY A 304 -11.67 -11.71 1.77
N TYR A 305 -11.55 -11.65 3.08
CA TYR A 305 -11.90 -10.48 3.87
C TYR A 305 -10.92 -10.31 5.01
N GLN A 306 -10.40 -9.09 5.16
CA GLN A 306 -9.63 -8.70 6.34
C GLN A 306 -10.21 -7.42 6.90
N GLN A 307 -10.35 -7.35 8.22
CA GLN A 307 -10.61 -6.12 8.94
C GLN A 307 -9.41 -5.79 9.82
N THR A 308 -9.03 -4.51 9.80
CA THR A 308 -8.06 -3.95 10.74
C THR A 308 -8.79 -3.00 11.67
N ARG A 309 -8.60 -3.17 12.99
CA ARG A 309 -9.03 -2.22 14.00
C ARG A 309 -7.85 -1.88 14.87
N GLU A 310 -7.37 -0.65 14.77
CA GLU A 310 -6.20 -0.18 15.51
C GLU A 310 -6.55 1.06 16.32
N MET A 311 -6.29 1.02 17.61
CA MET A 311 -6.19 2.19 18.46
C MET A 311 -4.71 2.44 18.74
N ARG A 312 -4.23 3.62 18.40
CA ARG A 312 -2.84 4.03 18.59
C ARG A 312 -2.78 5.32 19.38
N GLY A 313 -1.86 5.39 20.33
CA GLY A 313 -1.50 6.62 21.02
C GLY A 313 -0.30 7.29 20.35
N VAL A 314 -0.33 8.61 20.28
CA VAL A 314 0.79 9.45 19.85
C VAL A 314 1.16 10.36 21.00
N SER A 315 2.41 10.31 21.44
CA SER A 315 2.87 11.17 22.50
C SER A 315 2.97 12.61 21.99
N MET A 316 2.31 13.52 22.69
CA MET A 316 2.30 14.96 22.39
C MET A 316 2.76 15.73 23.61
N ASN A 317 3.45 16.85 23.38
CA ASN A 317 3.79 17.83 24.41
C ASN A 317 3.37 19.20 23.90
N GLN A 318 2.14 19.62 24.27
CA GLN A 318 1.55 20.87 23.83
C GLN A 318 1.99 22.02 24.71
N LEU A 319 2.22 23.18 24.10
CA LEU A 319 2.49 24.40 24.83
C LEU A 319 1.18 25.02 25.32
N VAL A 320 1.05 25.26 26.62
CA VAL A 320 -0.17 25.76 27.26
C VAL A 320 0.13 26.89 28.23
N TYR A 321 -0.87 27.73 28.47
CA TYR A 321 -0.74 28.79 29.48
C TYR A 321 -0.80 28.24 30.91
N THR A 322 0.02 28.85 31.78
CA THR A 322 -0.06 28.66 33.23
C THR A 322 -1.34 29.31 33.79
N GLU A 323 -1.67 28.95 35.03
CA GLU A 323 -2.87 29.49 35.66
C GLU A 323 -2.82 31.05 35.83
N SER A 324 -1.65 31.62 36.14
CA SER A 324 -1.45 33.06 36.21
C SER A 324 -1.71 33.75 34.86
N ALA A 325 -1.14 33.16 33.78
CA ALA A 325 -1.32 33.72 32.44
C ALA A 325 -2.79 33.68 31.98
N ARG A 326 -3.54 32.59 32.31
CA ARG A 326 -5.00 32.52 32.02
C ARG A 326 -5.83 33.57 32.72
N ARG A 327 -5.34 34.05 33.84
CA ARG A 327 -5.96 35.18 34.60
C ARG A 327 -5.47 36.56 34.14
N GLY A 328 -4.67 36.61 33.05
CA GLY A 328 -4.12 37.85 32.53
C GLY A 328 -2.94 38.42 33.32
N ILE A 329 -2.33 37.59 34.18
CA ILE A 329 -1.15 37.99 34.96
C ILE A 329 0.09 37.48 34.19
N PHE A 330 0.78 38.43 33.53
CA PHE A 330 2.04 38.17 32.85
C PHE A 330 3.21 38.24 33.83
N GLN A 331 4.10 37.24 33.77
CA GLN A 331 5.28 37.17 34.62
C GLN A 331 6.57 37.22 33.77
N TYR A 332 7.61 37.85 34.27
CA TYR A 332 8.90 37.97 33.60
C TYR A 332 10.03 38.05 34.63
N LEU A 333 11.24 37.78 34.19
CA LEU A 333 12.47 37.97 34.98
C LEU A 333 13.00 39.40 34.74
N ASP A 334 13.25 40.11 35.82
CA ASP A 334 13.79 41.46 35.77
C ASP A 334 15.27 41.42 35.34
N GLY A 335 15.59 42.08 34.20
CA GLY A 335 16.95 42.18 33.68
C GLY A 335 17.56 40.89 33.06
N VAL A 336 16.81 39.79 33.02
CA VAL A 336 17.29 38.51 32.49
C VAL A 336 16.24 37.89 31.56
N ALA A 337 16.69 37.17 30.51
CA ALA A 337 15.76 36.48 29.62
C ALA A 337 14.94 35.41 30.38
N THR A 338 13.62 35.42 30.16
CA THR A 338 12.69 34.49 30.80
C THR A 338 12.78 33.12 30.08
N THR A 339 13.57 32.21 30.64
CA THR A 339 13.70 30.84 30.22
C THR A 339 13.51 29.90 31.42
N PRO A 340 13.07 28.66 31.27
CA PRO A 340 12.88 27.73 32.40
C PRO A 340 14.11 27.64 33.30
N GLN A 341 15.32 27.60 32.70
CA GLN A 341 16.58 27.52 33.43
C GLN A 341 16.83 28.79 34.25
N ASN A 342 16.62 29.98 33.66
CA ASN A 342 16.80 31.26 34.33
C ASN A 342 15.74 31.48 35.42
N VAL A 343 14.52 31.04 35.20
CA VAL A 343 13.44 31.06 36.19
C VAL A 343 13.81 30.24 37.42
N ALA A 344 14.29 29.00 37.19
CA ALA A 344 14.74 28.12 38.27
C ALA A 344 15.96 28.71 39.05
N ALA A 345 16.89 29.34 38.31
CA ALA A 345 18.11 29.93 38.92
C ALA A 345 17.86 31.26 39.65
N ASN A 346 16.85 32.05 39.28
CA ASN A 346 16.64 33.39 39.74
C ASN A 346 15.21 33.69 40.22
N PRO A 347 14.62 32.92 41.14
CA PRO A 347 13.24 33.10 41.56
C PRO A 347 12.96 34.47 42.18
N GLY A 348 13.95 35.13 42.78
CA GLY A 348 13.85 36.47 43.37
C GLY A 348 13.70 37.61 42.36
N LEU A 349 14.02 37.35 41.09
CA LEU A 349 13.86 38.34 40.02
C LEU A 349 12.49 38.27 39.31
N ILE A 350 11.61 37.37 39.72
CA ILE A 350 10.28 37.24 39.11
C ILE A 350 9.45 38.49 39.43
N ARG A 351 8.94 39.13 38.39
CA ARG A 351 7.99 40.26 38.46
C ARG A 351 6.70 39.88 37.76
N SER A 352 5.59 40.48 38.18
CA SER A 352 4.28 40.23 37.58
C SER A 352 3.59 41.52 37.19
N VAL A 353 2.86 41.48 36.07
CA VAL A 353 2.04 42.57 35.56
C VAL A 353 0.65 42.03 35.27
N ASN A 354 -0.40 42.68 35.78
CA ASN A 354 -1.77 42.34 35.42
C ASN A 354 -2.15 43.04 34.12
N LEU A 355 -2.22 42.34 33.03
CA LEU A 355 -2.53 42.87 31.70
C LEU A 355 -4.00 43.34 31.58
N LEU A 356 -4.90 42.85 32.46
CA LEU A 356 -6.31 43.22 32.46
C LEU A 356 -6.56 44.49 33.30
N ALA A 357 -5.66 44.79 34.22
CA ALA A 357 -5.71 46.03 34.99
C ALA A 357 -4.89 47.10 34.26
N CYS A 358 -5.43 47.68 33.21
CA CYS A 358 -4.87 48.86 32.59
C CYS A 358 -4.95 50.04 33.55
N GLY A 359 -4.04 50.09 34.51
CA GLY A 359 -3.86 51.20 35.43
C GLY A 359 -2.44 51.76 35.35
N SER A 360 -2.20 52.84 36.06
CA SER A 360 -0.94 53.60 36.11
C SER A 360 0.33 52.75 36.32
N ASP A 361 0.22 51.59 36.95
CA ASP A 361 1.38 50.73 37.22
C ASP A 361 1.93 49.98 35.99
N VAL A 362 1.07 49.60 35.05
CA VAL A 362 1.51 48.93 33.80
C VAL A 362 2.10 49.99 32.86
N ALA A 363 1.47 51.14 32.75
CA ALA A 363 1.95 52.28 31.97
C ALA A 363 3.32 52.76 32.47
N ALA A 364 3.50 52.87 33.77
CA ALA A 364 4.76 53.33 34.38
C ALA A 364 5.90 52.33 34.17
N ARG A 365 5.64 51.00 34.19
CA ARG A 365 6.65 49.96 34.02
C ARG A 365 7.03 49.69 32.57
N LEU A 366 6.08 49.81 31.62
CA LEU A 366 6.33 49.61 30.20
C LEU A 366 6.77 50.88 29.49
N GLY A 367 6.80 52.03 30.20
CA GLY A 367 7.13 53.33 29.61
C GLY A 367 6.16 53.77 28.50
N ARG A 368 4.95 53.22 28.49
CA ARG A 368 3.91 53.47 27.47
C ARG A 368 2.56 53.63 28.14
N ASP A 369 1.75 54.49 27.59
CA ASP A 369 0.35 54.61 27.99
C ASP A 369 -0.40 53.32 27.51
N CYS A 370 -1.06 52.62 28.42
CA CYS A 370 -1.92 51.46 28.07
C CYS A 370 -3.03 51.85 27.09
N LEU A 371 -3.26 53.12 26.93
CA LEU A 371 -4.22 53.75 26.02
C LEU A 371 -3.59 54.19 24.68
N ASP A 372 -2.35 53.73 24.36
CA ASP A 372 -1.86 53.89 22.98
C ASP A 372 -2.94 53.37 22.02
N ALA A 373 -3.44 54.25 21.17
CA ALA A 373 -4.59 54.01 20.29
C ALA A 373 -4.48 52.75 19.41
N ARG A 374 -3.28 52.20 19.30
CA ARG A 374 -3.01 50.91 18.64
C ARG A 374 -3.43 49.69 19.47
N PHE A 375 -3.62 49.85 20.79
CA PHE A 375 -4.03 48.77 21.69
C PHE A 375 -5.39 49.02 22.35
N SER A 376 -5.84 50.25 22.43
CA SER A 376 -7.06 50.64 23.17
C SER A 376 -8.37 50.15 22.56
N SER A 377 -8.40 49.92 21.25
CA SER A 377 -9.57 49.37 20.57
C SER A 377 -9.61 47.85 20.51
N ALA A 378 -8.49 47.16 20.83
CA ALA A 378 -8.33 45.72 20.63
C ALA A 378 -8.38 44.87 21.92
N MET A 379 -8.29 45.52 23.12
CA MET A 379 -8.34 44.78 24.39
C MET A 379 -9.50 45.26 25.25
N PRO A 380 -10.62 44.54 25.29
CA PRO A 380 -11.66 44.81 26.27
C PRO A 380 -11.10 44.59 27.69
N PRO A 381 -11.52 45.37 28.70
CA PRO A 381 -11.05 45.25 30.07
C PRO A 381 -11.45 43.94 30.75
N THR A 382 -12.30 43.17 30.13
CA THR A 382 -12.75 41.87 30.59
C THR A 382 -12.32 40.77 29.62
N PRO A 383 -11.79 39.64 30.11
CA PRO A 383 -11.49 38.51 29.27
C PRO A 383 -12.70 38.03 28.49
N ASP A 384 -12.51 37.61 27.24
CA ASP A 384 -13.57 37.03 26.44
C ASP A 384 -14.15 35.80 27.16
N PRO A 385 -15.47 35.77 27.46
CA PRO A 385 -16.10 34.64 28.15
C PRO A 385 -16.04 33.33 27.39
N PHE A 386 -15.95 33.37 26.05
CA PHE A 386 -15.77 32.18 25.24
C PHE A 386 -14.36 31.59 25.43
N ILE A 387 -13.34 32.45 25.43
CA ILE A 387 -11.95 31.99 25.64
C ILE A 387 -11.77 31.45 27.05
N THR A 388 -12.20 32.17 28.05
CA THR A 388 -12.02 31.77 29.46
C THR A 388 -12.93 30.62 29.87
N GLY A 389 -14.19 30.64 29.43
CA GLY A 389 -15.20 29.68 29.86
C GLY A 389 -15.20 28.38 29.04
N LYS A 390 -14.89 28.44 27.76
CA LYS A 390 -14.89 27.23 26.89
C LYS A 390 -13.48 26.77 26.47
N VAL A 391 -12.67 27.68 25.95
CA VAL A 391 -11.36 27.30 25.39
C VAL A 391 -10.39 26.94 26.52
N PHE A 392 -10.21 27.80 27.51
CA PHE A 392 -9.30 27.49 28.63
C PHE A 392 -9.80 26.35 29.51
N ALA A 393 -11.11 26.13 29.61
CA ALA A 393 -11.66 24.98 30.31
C ALA A 393 -11.31 23.66 29.59
N ALA A 394 -11.18 23.68 28.25
CA ALA A 394 -10.80 22.53 27.45
C ALA A 394 -9.28 22.29 27.36
N ILE A 395 -8.47 23.32 27.62
CA ILE A 395 -7.01 23.24 27.62
C ILE A 395 -6.52 22.97 29.05
N PRO A 396 -5.82 21.87 29.35
CA PRO A 396 -5.30 21.59 30.69
C PRO A 396 -4.19 22.56 31.08
N LEU A 397 -3.85 22.60 32.36
CA LEU A 397 -2.68 23.32 32.88
C LEU A 397 -1.40 22.53 32.56
N PRO A 398 -0.21 23.22 32.54
CA PRO A 398 1.06 22.54 32.32
C PRO A 398 1.28 21.38 33.29
N ASN A 399 1.84 20.28 32.82
CA ASN A 399 2.33 19.19 33.66
C ASN A 399 3.86 18.99 33.57
N ASN A 400 4.52 19.80 32.77
CA ASN A 400 5.98 19.88 32.68
C ASN A 400 6.42 21.27 32.20
N PHE A 401 7.70 21.58 32.37
CA PHE A 401 8.32 22.84 31.93
C PHE A 401 9.49 22.58 30.96
N GLU A 402 9.49 21.48 30.25
CA GLU A 402 10.45 21.23 29.16
C GLU A 402 10.20 22.13 27.94
N ARG A 403 8.97 22.63 27.81
CA ARG A 403 8.55 23.63 26.82
C ARG A 403 8.00 24.85 27.54
N GLY A 404 8.05 25.99 26.86
CA GLY A 404 7.54 27.24 27.39
C GLY A 404 8.62 28.07 28.07
N ASP A 405 8.19 29.14 28.68
CA ASP A 405 9.05 30.11 29.42
C ASP A 405 9.18 29.79 30.91
N GLY A 406 8.41 28.83 31.40
CA GLY A 406 8.40 28.42 32.81
C GLY A 406 7.58 29.32 33.75
N LEU A 407 7.05 30.45 33.27
CA LEU A 407 6.23 31.40 34.03
C LEU A 407 4.81 31.57 33.45
N ASN A 408 4.72 31.90 32.18
CA ASN A 408 3.44 32.12 31.50
C ASN A 408 2.98 30.92 30.70
N THR A 409 3.93 30.13 30.25
CA THR A 409 3.70 28.93 29.43
C THR A 409 4.49 27.76 29.96
N GLY A 410 3.95 26.57 29.74
CA GLY A 410 4.59 25.30 30.05
C GLY A 410 4.11 24.20 29.13
N GLY A 411 4.75 23.06 29.22
CA GLY A 411 4.37 21.86 28.45
C GLY A 411 3.19 21.10 29.08
N PHE A 412 2.31 20.58 28.26
CA PHE A 412 1.34 19.58 28.67
C PHE A 412 1.55 18.31 27.85
N ARG A 413 2.09 17.28 28.50
CA ARG A 413 2.37 15.99 27.87
C ARG A 413 1.25 15.01 28.09
N PHE A 414 0.80 14.37 27.02
CA PHE A 414 -0.22 13.32 27.06
C PHE A 414 -0.12 12.43 25.81
N ASN A 415 -0.85 11.31 25.82
CA ASN A 415 -0.98 10.43 24.66
C ASN A 415 -2.32 10.74 23.95
N SER A 416 -2.23 11.35 22.77
CA SER A 416 -3.38 11.57 21.89
C SER A 416 -3.75 10.27 21.18
N LYS A 417 -5.06 10.02 20.99
CA LYS A 417 -5.57 8.75 20.43
C LYS A 417 -5.97 8.93 18.96
N SER A 418 -5.56 7.95 18.15
CA SER A 418 -6.02 7.76 16.77
C SER A 418 -6.67 6.39 16.65
N LEU A 419 -7.80 6.31 15.95
CA LEU A 419 -8.55 5.07 15.71
C LEU A 419 -8.62 4.80 14.20
N THR A 420 -8.05 3.69 13.78
CA THR A 420 -8.16 3.19 12.40
C THR A 420 -9.14 2.02 12.33
N ILE A 421 -10.09 2.09 11.42
CA ILE A 421 -10.96 0.97 11.03
C ILE A 421 -10.78 0.79 9.53
N GLU A 422 -10.45 -0.42 9.10
CA GLU A 422 -10.21 -0.73 7.69
C GLU A 422 -10.87 -2.06 7.33
N HIS A 423 -11.56 -2.07 6.18
CA HIS A 423 -12.19 -3.25 5.59
C HIS A 423 -11.61 -3.52 4.21
N LEU A 424 -11.16 -4.75 3.98
CA LEU A 424 -10.43 -5.17 2.79
C LEU A 424 -11.05 -6.45 2.17
N PRO A 425 -12.24 -6.37 1.58
CA PRO A 425 -12.79 -7.49 0.82
C PRO A 425 -12.09 -7.67 -0.51
N SER A 426 -11.92 -8.92 -0.93
CA SER A 426 -11.36 -9.33 -2.21
C SER A 426 -12.15 -10.50 -2.76
N ILE A 427 -12.46 -10.47 -4.05
CA ILE A 427 -13.18 -11.53 -4.76
C ILE A 427 -12.46 -11.81 -6.06
N ARG A 428 -12.32 -13.07 -6.42
CA ARG A 428 -11.81 -13.50 -7.73
C ARG A 428 -12.64 -14.65 -8.27
N LEU A 429 -12.89 -14.61 -9.55
CA LEU A 429 -13.51 -15.66 -10.33
C LEU A 429 -12.58 -16.06 -11.47
N ASP A 430 -12.33 -17.33 -11.63
CA ASP A 430 -11.56 -17.90 -12.73
C ASP A 430 -12.46 -18.88 -13.52
N GLN A 431 -12.53 -18.72 -14.83
CA GLN A 431 -13.38 -19.49 -15.72
C GLN A 431 -12.57 -20.07 -16.89
N ARG A 432 -12.52 -21.37 -16.99
CA ARG A 432 -12.08 -22.06 -18.22
C ARG A 432 -13.24 -22.11 -19.20
N ILE A 433 -13.23 -21.23 -20.20
CA ILE A 433 -14.28 -21.15 -21.23
C ILE A 433 -14.14 -22.35 -22.17
N SER A 434 -12.90 -22.67 -22.58
CA SER A 434 -12.55 -23.82 -23.41
C SER A 434 -11.11 -24.27 -23.12
N GLU A 435 -10.60 -25.27 -23.80
CA GLU A 435 -9.18 -25.66 -23.72
C GLU A 435 -8.22 -24.53 -24.15
N ARG A 436 -8.71 -23.58 -24.95
CA ARG A 436 -7.92 -22.48 -25.52
C ARG A 436 -8.16 -21.14 -24.86
N HIS A 437 -9.25 -20.98 -24.11
CA HIS A 437 -9.67 -19.68 -23.57
C HIS A 437 -9.90 -19.76 -22.07
N ASN A 438 -9.12 -19.01 -21.32
CA ASN A 438 -9.24 -18.86 -19.87
C ASN A 438 -9.53 -17.40 -19.54
N PHE A 439 -10.56 -17.17 -18.73
CA PHE A 439 -10.97 -15.87 -18.24
C PHE A 439 -10.73 -15.78 -16.74
N TYR A 440 -10.37 -14.60 -16.26
CA TYR A 440 -10.47 -14.29 -14.84
C TYR A 440 -11.06 -12.88 -14.64
N GLY A 441 -11.68 -12.69 -13.48
CA GLY A 441 -12.13 -11.39 -13.00
C GLY A 441 -11.83 -11.25 -11.52
N SER A 442 -11.37 -10.08 -11.08
CA SER A 442 -11.15 -9.79 -9.68
C SER A 442 -11.70 -8.42 -9.26
N LEU A 443 -12.11 -8.33 -8.00
CA LEU A 443 -12.52 -7.12 -7.31
C LEU A 443 -11.74 -7.03 -6.01
N ASN A 444 -11.05 -5.92 -5.80
CA ASN A 444 -10.38 -5.59 -4.54
C ASN A 444 -10.90 -4.23 -4.06
N TYR A 445 -11.29 -4.16 -2.80
CA TYR A 445 -11.86 -2.95 -2.21
C TYR A 445 -11.11 -2.57 -0.94
N VAL A 446 -10.97 -1.28 -0.72
CA VAL A 446 -10.43 -0.69 0.51
C VAL A 446 -11.44 0.33 1.02
N ASP A 447 -11.86 0.15 2.25
CA ASP A 447 -12.65 1.10 3.02
C ASP A 447 -11.94 1.35 4.33
N ARG A 448 -11.37 2.55 4.49
CA ARG A 448 -10.55 2.92 5.63
C ARG A 448 -11.00 4.25 6.21
N ASP A 449 -11.23 4.27 7.51
CA ASP A 449 -11.47 5.48 8.30
C ASP A 449 -10.42 5.59 9.41
N ILE A 450 -9.69 6.70 9.45
CA ILE A 450 -8.71 7.03 10.49
C ILE A 450 -9.19 8.27 11.23
N LYS A 451 -9.89 8.07 12.34
CA LYS A 451 -10.33 9.15 13.23
C LYS A 451 -9.15 9.67 14.06
N GLY A 452 -8.97 10.98 14.05
CA GLY A 452 -7.80 11.59 14.68
C GLY A 452 -6.52 11.23 13.93
N ASP A 453 -6.51 11.40 12.62
CA ASP A 453 -5.36 11.13 11.75
C ASP A 453 -4.15 11.96 12.18
N TYR A 454 -3.22 11.33 12.89
CA TYR A 454 -2.02 11.96 13.42
C TYR A 454 -1.01 12.35 12.33
N ILE A 455 -1.10 11.74 11.16
CA ILE A 455 -0.25 12.05 10.01
C ILE A 455 -0.55 13.46 9.50
N ASN A 456 -1.84 13.83 9.49
CA ASN A 456 -2.31 15.14 9.03
C ASN A 456 -2.64 16.09 10.21
N ASN A 457 -2.06 15.83 11.38
CA ASN A 457 -2.26 16.65 12.58
C ASN A 457 -3.74 16.80 12.98
N ARG A 458 -4.57 15.77 12.78
CA ARG A 458 -6.01 15.76 13.06
C ARG A 458 -6.39 14.99 14.33
N GLN A 459 -5.41 14.52 15.08
CA GLN A 459 -5.63 13.91 16.39
C GLN A 459 -6.10 14.96 17.41
N PRO A 460 -6.72 14.54 18.52
CA PRO A 460 -7.03 15.44 19.63
C PRO A 460 -5.79 16.22 20.07
N GLN A 461 -5.87 17.54 20.07
CA GLN A 461 -4.77 18.41 20.53
C GLN A 461 -4.68 18.47 22.04
N TYR A 462 -5.77 18.15 22.75
CA TYR A 462 -5.85 18.02 24.19
C TYR A 462 -6.76 16.86 24.58
N PRO A 463 -6.60 16.25 25.78
CA PRO A 463 -7.37 15.07 26.19
C PRO A 463 -8.88 15.29 26.26
N THR A 464 -9.29 16.53 26.49
CA THR A 464 -10.70 16.97 26.63
C THR A 464 -11.38 17.22 25.30
N LEU A 465 -10.60 17.33 24.21
CA LEU A 465 -11.11 17.56 22.86
C LEU A 465 -11.26 16.24 22.11
N GLY A 466 -12.23 16.19 21.23
CA GLY A 466 -12.34 15.13 20.23
C GLY A 466 -11.27 15.25 19.14
N PRO A 467 -11.22 14.30 18.20
CA PRO A 467 -10.37 14.41 17.04
C PRO A 467 -10.74 15.66 16.21
N LEU A 468 -9.74 16.31 15.64
CA LEU A 468 -9.93 17.49 14.78
C LEU A 468 -10.37 17.11 13.37
N GLY A 469 -10.33 15.85 13.03
CA GLY A 469 -10.75 15.37 11.73
C GLY A 469 -10.48 13.87 11.56
N SER A 470 -10.75 13.40 10.36
CA SER A 470 -10.43 12.03 9.96
C SER A 470 -9.77 12.01 8.58
N ARG A 471 -9.29 10.83 8.21
CA ARG A 471 -8.91 10.49 6.86
C ARG A 471 -9.75 9.31 6.43
N VAL A 472 -10.53 9.50 5.38
CA VAL A 472 -11.43 8.49 4.83
C VAL A 472 -10.92 8.09 3.43
N THR A 473 -10.67 6.80 3.23
CA THR A 473 -10.19 6.27 1.96
C THR A 473 -11.14 5.20 1.45
N HIS A 474 -11.70 5.41 0.28
CA HIS A 474 -12.48 4.42 -0.46
C HIS A 474 -11.80 4.13 -1.77
N SER A 475 -11.39 2.89 -2.02
CA SER A 475 -10.76 2.49 -3.28
C SER A 475 -11.33 1.18 -3.79
N ARG A 476 -11.53 1.10 -5.11
CA ARG A 476 -12.10 -0.05 -5.81
C ARG A 476 -11.24 -0.37 -7.01
N GLY A 477 -10.72 -1.57 -7.04
CA GLY A 477 -9.97 -2.11 -8.18
C GLY A 477 -10.72 -3.27 -8.82
N TYR A 478 -11.04 -3.13 -10.09
CA TYR A 478 -11.64 -4.18 -10.92
C TYR A 478 -10.62 -4.62 -11.95
N SER A 479 -10.39 -5.91 -12.08
CA SER A 479 -9.54 -6.48 -13.12
C SER A 479 -10.26 -7.61 -13.83
N ALA A 480 -10.10 -7.67 -15.13
CA ALA A 480 -10.55 -8.78 -15.96
C ALA A 480 -9.49 -9.12 -17.00
N GLY A 481 -9.30 -10.41 -17.26
CA GLY A 481 -8.36 -10.86 -18.27
C GLY A 481 -8.84 -12.09 -19.02
N LEU A 482 -8.50 -12.14 -20.29
CA LEU A 482 -8.75 -13.28 -21.18
C LEU A 482 -7.43 -13.72 -21.81
N VAL A 483 -7.06 -14.96 -21.51
CA VAL A 483 -5.90 -15.63 -22.13
C VAL A 483 -6.41 -16.59 -23.19
N SER A 484 -5.93 -16.42 -24.42
CA SER A 484 -6.33 -17.20 -25.59
C SER A 484 -5.14 -17.85 -26.28
N THR A 485 -5.06 -19.18 -26.25
CA THR A 485 -4.11 -19.96 -27.04
C THR A 485 -4.65 -20.12 -28.47
N LEU A 486 -4.35 -19.15 -29.32
CA LEU A 486 -4.86 -19.10 -30.70
C LEU A 486 -4.27 -20.24 -31.56
N ARG A 487 -3.00 -20.55 -31.32
CA ARG A 487 -2.24 -21.71 -31.87
C ARG A 487 -1.28 -22.24 -30.80
N PRO A 488 -0.75 -23.45 -30.89
CA PRO A 488 0.24 -23.94 -29.94
C PRO A 488 1.45 -23.00 -29.77
N THR A 489 1.78 -22.22 -30.81
CA THR A 489 2.88 -21.27 -30.84
C THR A 489 2.46 -19.81 -30.68
N LEU A 490 1.16 -19.51 -30.55
CA LEU A 490 0.64 -18.14 -30.47
C LEU A 490 -0.37 -18.00 -29.35
N VAL A 491 -0.04 -17.23 -28.35
CA VAL A 491 -0.92 -16.88 -27.24
C VAL A 491 -1.21 -15.39 -27.26
N ASN A 492 -2.46 -15.03 -27.06
CA ASN A 492 -2.91 -13.65 -26.86
C ASN A 492 -3.46 -13.50 -25.44
N GLU A 493 -3.09 -12.42 -24.78
CA GLU A 493 -3.54 -12.06 -23.45
C GLU A 493 -4.13 -10.64 -23.49
N PHE A 494 -5.43 -10.55 -23.26
CA PHE A 494 -6.16 -9.30 -23.13
C PHE A 494 -6.47 -9.02 -21.66
N ARG A 495 -6.30 -7.76 -21.22
CA ARG A 495 -6.64 -7.31 -19.86
C ARG A 495 -7.31 -5.97 -19.89
N PHE A 496 -8.23 -5.83 -18.96
CA PHE A 496 -8.91 -4.59 -18.64
C PHE A 496 -8.90 -4.37 -17.14
N GLY A 497 -8.67 -3.12 -16.72
CA GLY A 497 -8.66 -2.74 -15.33
C GLY A 497 -9.26 -1.36 -15.10
N LEU A 498 -9.93 -1.21 -13.97
CA LEU A 498 -10.43 0.05 -13.45
C LEU A 498 -9.98 0.21 -12.02
N LEU A 499 -9.39 1.33 -11.70
CA LEU A 499 -9.09 1.75 -10.34
C LEU A 499 -9.80 3.07 -10.08
N ALA A 500 -10.68 3.09 -9.09
CA ALA A 500 -11.33 4.30 -8.61
C ALA A 500 -11.00 4.47 -7.13
N GLY A 501 -10.55 5.64 -6.74
CA GLY A 501 -10.19 5.92 -5.35
C GLY A 501 -10.58 7.32 -4.94
N THR A 502 -11.07 7.45 -3.71
CA THR A 502 -11.33 8.71 -3.04
C THR A 502 -10.56 8.73 -1.73
N ASN A 503 -9.86 9.81 -1.47
CA ASN A 503 -9.19 10.06 -0.22
C ASN A 503 -9.67 11.43 0.28
N ALA A 504 -10.43 11.43 1.37
CA ALA A 504 -11.04 12.64 1.92
C ALA A 504 -10.48 12.91 3.32
N PHE A 505 -10.38 14.19 3.67
CA PHE A 505 -9.84 14.67 4.93
C PHE A 505 -10.83 15.61 5.61
N PRO A 506 -11.99 15.09 6.07
CA PRO A 506 -12.98 15.90 6.76
C PRO A 506 -12.42 16.48 8.07
N ILE A 507 -12.77 17.73 8.34
CA ILE A 507 -12.40 18.48 9.56
C ILE A 507 -13.56 18.48 10.53
N PHE A 508 -13.25 18.34 11.81
CA PHE A 508 -14.19 18.47 12.91
C PHE A 508 -13.85 19.71 13.72
N GLN A 509 -14.83 20.56 13.94
CA GLN A 509 -14.67 21.78 14.73
C GLN A 509 -14.96 21.51 16.21
N PRO A 510 -13.98 21.53 17.10
CA PRO A 510 -14.15 21.11 18.49
C PRO A 510 -15.09 22.02 19.29
N PHE A 511 -15.30 23.27 18.85
CA PHE A 511 -16.11 24.26 19.55
C PHE A 511 -17.43 24.63 18.84
N GLY A 512 -17.75 23.96 17.73
CA GLY A 512 -19.07 23.98 17.07
C GLY A 512 -19.44 25.24 16.28
N THR A 513 -18.50 26.17 16.04
CA THR A 513 -18.74 27.39 15.26
C THR A 513 -17.43 27.88 14.61
N PRO A 514 -17.49 28.74 13.57
CA PRO A 514 -16.34 29.16 12.78
C PRO A 514 -15.43 30.17 13.49
N TYR A 515 -15.00 29.85 14.70
CA TYR A 515 -13.97 30.66 15.37
C TYR A 515 -12.60 30.17 14.92
N ILE A 516 -11.86 31.05 14.28
CA ILE A 516 -10.44 30.86 14.03
C ILE A 516 -9.70 31.21 15.32
N LEU A 517 -9.27 30.20 16.07
CA LEU A 517 -8.46 30.36 17.25
C LEU A 517 -6.99 30.26 16.87
N ASN A 518 -6.34 31.35 16.64
CA ASN A 518 -4.91 31.41 16.39
C ASN A 518 -4.17 32.00 17.60
N PHE A 519 -3.57 31.13 18.40
CA PHE A 519 -2.72 31.54 19.51
C PHE A 519 -1.26 31.51 19.06
N ASN A 520 -0.63 32.68 18.99
CA ASN A 520 0.77 32.79 18.61
C ASN A 520 1.74 32.27 19.70
N THR A 521 1.26 32.08 20.92
CA THR A 521 2.09 31.82 22.12
C THR A 521 1.87 30.42 22.72
N ILE A 522 0.84 29.71 22.33
CA ILE A 522 0.56 28.34 22.76
C ILE A 522 0.16 27.46 21.56
N SER A 523 0.15 26.15 21.78
CA SER A 523 -0.34 25.22 20.76
C SER A 523 -1.83 25.43 20.51
N ASN A 524 -2.20 25.65 19.25
CA ASN A 524 -3.58 25.90 18.89
C ASN A 524 -4.44 24.65 19.16
N PRO A 525 -5.58 24.80 19.83
CA PRO A 525 -6.53 23.71 20.02
C PRO A 525 -7.20 23.28 18.71
N TYR A 526 -7.15 24.13 17.69
CA TYR A 526 -7.68 23.95 16.36
C TYR A 526 -6.77 24.69 15.36
N ASP A 527 -6.39 24.03 14.28
CA ASP A 527 -5.63 24.67 13.19
C ASP A 527 -6.59 25.08 12.07
N PRO A 528 -6.85 26.39 11.90
CA PRO A 528 -7.78 26.89 10.89
C PRO A 528 -7.23 26.77 9.46
N THR A 529 -5.95 26.53 9.29
CA THR A 529 -5.32 26.39 7.96
C THR A 529 -5.55 25.02 7.34
N ASN A 530 -6.02 24.05 8.13
CA ASN A 530 -6.41 22.74 7.62
C ASN A 530 -7.77 22.83 6.95
N LEU A 531 -7.79 22.65 5.64
CA LEU A 531 -8.99 22.67 4.81
C LEU A 531 -9.61 21.27 4.72
N ASP A 532 -10.93 21.23 4.51
CA ASP A 532 -11.57 20.00 4.01
C ASP A 532 -11.03 19.71 2.60
N GLU A 533 -10.35 18.61 2.46
CA GLU A 533 -9.76 18.18 1.19
C GLU A 533 -10.33 16.85 0.76
N ALA A 534 -10.58 16.70 -0.52
CA ALA A 534 -10.89 15.42 -1.12
C ALA A 534 -10.12 15.25 -2.43
N GLN A 535 -9.59 14.07 -2.61
CA GLN A 535 -8.85 13.67 -3.80
C GLN A 535 -9.55 12.49 -4.43
N VAL A 536 -9.96 12.62 -5.67
CA VAL A 536 -10.63 11.58 -6.43
C VAL A 536 -9.75 11.16 -7.59
N THR A 537 -9.51 9.86 -7.71
CA THR A 537 -8.71 9.31 -8.81
C THR A 537 -9.48 8.22 -9.55
N HIS A 538 -9.40 8.26 -10.87
CA HIS A 538 -9.86 7.20 -11.73
C HIS A 538 -8.73 6.81 -12.68
N THR A 539 -8.44 5.53 -12.76
CA THR A 539 -7.49 4.97 -13.73
C THR A 539 -8.19 3.88 -14.52
N SER A 540 -8.27 4.05 -15.83
CA SER A 540 -8.66 3.02 -16.76
C SER A 540 -7.42 2.45 -17.44
N HIS A 541 -7.32 1.13 -17.49
CA HIS A 541 -6.17 0.44 -18.00
C HIS A 541 -6.61 -0.67 -18.94
N LEU A 542 -6.19 -0.59 -20.18
CA LEU A 542 -6.42 -1.62 -21.19
C LEU A 542 -5.09 -2.11 -21.71
N ARG A 543 -4.97 -3.42 -21.88
CA ARG A 543 -3.73 -4.06 -22.23
C ARG A 543 -3.97 -5.29 -23.08
N ASN A 544 -3.18 -5.48 -24.14
CA ASN A 544 -3.21 -6.66 -24.97
C ASN A 544 -1.79 -7.11 -25.34
N VAL A 545 -1.53 -8.41 -25.25
CA VAL A 545 -0.23 -9.03 -25.55
C VAL A 545 -0.39 -10.21 -26.46
N ALA A 546 0.43 -10.30 -27.47
CA ALA A 546 0.63 -11.51 -28.26
C ALA A 546 2.06 -12.04 -28.07
N THR A 547 2.18 -13.30 -27.73
CA THR A 547 3.46 -14.01 -27.65
C THR A 547 3.50 -15.09 -28.73
N TRP A 548 4.47 -15.01 -29.63
CA TRP A 548 4.62 -15.93 -30.75
C TRP A 548 5.98 -16.60 -30.72
N HIS A 549 5.97 -17.94 -30.80
CA HIS A 549 7.17 -18.76 -30.90
C HIS A 549 7.36 -19.26 -32.33
N ARG A 550 8.58 -19.08 -32.86
CA ARG A 550 8.97 -19.62 -34.17
C ARG A 550 10.40 -20.18 -34.11
N GLY A 551 10.51 -21.49 -34.15
CA GLY A 551 11.81 -22.16 -33.95
C GLY A 551 12.37 -21.82 -32.56
N ASN A 552 13.60 -21.33 -32.51
CA ASN A 552 14.28 -20.93 -31.26
C ASN A 552 14.01 -19.47 -30.86
N HIS A 553 13.15 -18.76 -31.60
CA HIS A 553 12.85 -17.35 -31.34
C HIS A 553 11.50 -17.17 -30.68
N GLN A 554 11.44 -16.29 -29.70
CA GLN A 554 10.22 -15.79 -29.11
C GLN A 554 10.03 -14.32 -29.47
N PHE A 555 8.91 -14.02 -30.09
CA PHE A 555 8.48 -12.66 -30.37
C PHE A 555 7.33 -12.30 -29.43
N LYS A 556 7.45 -11.17 -28.74
CA LYS A 556 6.42 -10.64 -27.87
C LYS A 556 6.08 -9.24 -28.31
N ALA A 557 4.80 -9.00 -28.57
CA ALA A 557 4.30 -7.70 -28.99
C ALA A 557 2.96 -7.40 -28.32
N GLY A 558 2.65 -6.14 -28.04
CA GLY A 558 1.38 -5.78 -27.44
C GLY A 558 1.22 -4.28 -27.26
N PHE A 559 0.09 -3.87 -26.72
CA PHE A 559 -0.36 -2.48 -26.55
C PHE A 559 -0.85 -2.28 -25.11
N GLU A 560 -0.50 -1.13 -24.54
CA GLU A 560 -1.00 -0.66 -23.26
C GLU A 560 -1.57 0.74 -23.44
N TRP A 561 -2.83 0.92 -23.00
CA TRP A 561 -3.47 2.23 -22.88
C TRP A 561 -3.86 2.44 -21.43
N ARG A 562 -3.48 3.58 -20.91
CA ARG A 562 -3.76 3.97 -19.54
C ARG A 562 -4.24 5.41 -19.51
N GLN A 563 -5.46 5.59 -19.06
CA GLN A 563 -6.05 6.90 -18.84
C GLN A 563 -6.24 7.13 -17.36
N ARG A 564 -5.84 8.30 -16.91
CA ARG A 564 -5.89 8.70 -15.50
C ARG A 564 -6.53 10.04 -15.38
N PHE A 565 -7.48 10.13 -14.46
CA PHE A 565 -8.11 11.37 -14.02
C PHE A 565 -7.81 11.52 -12.54
N ALA A 566 -7.51 12.75 -12.13
CA ALA A 566 -7.35 13.10 -10.74
C ALA A 566 -7.97 14.47 -10.53
N ASP A 567 -8.96 14.53 -9.66
CA ASP A 567 -9.60 15.75 -9.23
C ASP A 567 -9.22 16.01 -7.78
N PHE A 568 -8.92 17.25 -7.49
CA PHE A 568 -8.60 17.72 -6.15
C PHE A 568 -9.62 18.79 -5.76
N TYR A 569 -10.29 18.57 -4.64
CA TYR A 569 -11.26 19.49 -4.07
C TYR A 569 -10.70 20.01 -2.74
N SER A 570 -10.62 21.32 -2.59
CA SER A 570 -10.29 21.98 -1.33
C SER A 570 -11.38 22.98 -1.02
N PHE A 571 -11.96 22.87 0.17
CA PHE A 571 -12.99 23.78 0.64
C PHE A 571 -12.40 24.67 1.73
N ASP A 572 -12.29 25.97 1.44
CA ASP A 572 -11.89 26.96 2.40
C ASP A 572 -13.10 27.41 3.23
N LEU A 573 -13.16 26.95 4.48
CA LEU A 573 -14.21 27.35 5.42
C LEU A 573 -13.98 28.74 6.01
N THR A 574 -12.84 29.39 5.69
CA THR A 574 -12.47 30.71 6.21
C THR A 574 -13.01 31.88 5.39
N ALA A 575 -13.53 31.59 4.18
CA ALA A 575 -14.17 32.63 3.38
C ALA A 575 -15.53 33.00 4.02
N PRO A 576 -15.73 34.20 4.49
CA PRO A 576 -17.07 34.64 4.88
C PRO A 576 -17.95 34.57 3.63
N ALA A 577 -19.08 33.86 3.74
CA ALA A 577 -20.13 33.99 2.74
C ALA A 577 -20.49 35.48 2.66
N GLY A 578 -20.13 36.16 1.55
CA GLY A 578 -20.38 37.54 1.30
C GLY A 578 -21.89 37.84 1.18
#